data_7e88d845492fd2a080ba5b32570f79b2
#
_entry.id   7e88d845492fd2a080ba5b32570f79b2
#
_cell.length_a   1.000
_cell.length_b   1.000
_cell.length_c   1.000
_cell.angle_alpha   90.00
_cell.angle_beta   90.00
_cell.angle_gamma   90.00
#
_symmetry.space_group_name_H-M   'P 1'
#
loop_
_entity.id
_entity.type
_entity.pdbx_description
1 polymer ?
#
loop_
_entity_poly.entity_id
_entity_poly.type
_entity_poly.pdbx_seq_one_letter_code
_entity_poly.pdbx_strand_id
1 'polypeptide(L)'
;RKTKTKINYLYPNNLKNINPMKITLQKLSTKDLATLAQRIISSSKNGNYTVVENHELLIALEEEYTLYDKVYAKLAFSGKGQTVAEADRTRDHLFSGMKKFLKGYEGLPSLDNYQIAMDVLSIFKTYGLELDKLSYSSETAQMRKLIEELDKPEILSKITELNLITIFNQLKTAQADFETIYAEQAEANADLRQLPS
;
A
#
# COMPACT_ATOMS: atom_id res chain seq x y z
N ARG A 1 36.80 -39.65 -27.40
CA ARG A 1 37.69 -38.84 -26.51
C ARG A 1 37.21 -37.39 -26.57
N LYS A 2 36.52 -36.94 -25.52
CA LYS A 2 36.15 -35.51 -25.37
C LYS A 2 37.28 -34.83 -24.59
N THR A 3 37.98 -33.93 -25.25
CA THR A 3 39.01 -33.07 -24.66
C THR A 3 38.31 -32.03 -23.78
N LYS A 4 38.48 -32.12 -22.46
CA LYS A 4 38.08 -31.07 -21.53
C LYS A 4 39.11 -29.94 -21.62
N THR A 5 38.76 -28.82 -22.24
CA THR A 5 39.55 -27.60 -22.18
C THR A 5 39.47 -27.06 -20.73
N LYS A 6 40.52 -27.17 -19.97
CA LYS A 6 40.66 -26.47 -18.69
C LYS A 6 40.92 -25.01 -18.99
N ILE A 7 39.94 -24.16 -18.74
CA ILE A 7 40.13 -22.70 -18.69
C ILE A 7 40.78 -22.40 -17.36
N ASN A 8 42.07 -22.14 -17.36
CA ASN A 8 42.82 -21.65 -16.18
C ASN A 8 42.49 -20.16 -16.04
N TYR A 9 41.62 -19.81 -15.11
CA TYR A 9 41.46 -18.42 -14.69
C TYR A 9 42.73 -18.04 -13.88
N LEU A 10 43.53 -17.14 -14.43
CA LEU A 10 44.61 -16.45 -13.73
C LEU A 10 44.02 -15.53 -12.66
N TYR A 11 43.84 -16.05 -11.45
CA TYR A 11 43.58 -15.20 -10.30
C TYR A 11 44.91 -14.60 -9.82
N PRO A 12 44.99 -13.26 -9.65
CA PRO A 12 46.16 -12.67 -9.01
C PRO A 12 46.24 -13.19 -7.57
N ASN A 13 47.46 -13.61 -7.18
CA ASN A 13 47.77 -14.32 -5.92
C ASN A 13 47.45 -13.55 -4.61
N ASN A 14 46.81 -12.38 -4.67
CA ASN A 14 46.54 -11.53 -3.51
C ASN A 14 45.15 -11.71 -2.90
N LEU A 15 44.33 -12.70 -3.33
CA LEU A 15 42.98 -12.93 -2.81
C LEU A 15 42.90 -13.99 -1.70
N LYS A 16 44.01 -14.33 -1.05
CA LYS A 16 44.06 -15.44 -0.03
C LYS A 16 43.26 -15.19 1.24
N ASN A 17 42.68 -14.01 1.45
CA ASN A 17 41.94 -13.67 2.69
C ASN A 17 40.56 -13.05 2.50
N ILE A 18 39.91 -13.23 1.35
CA ILE A 18 38.53 -12.79 1.19
C ILE A 18 37.64 -13.95 1.66
N ASN A 19 37.07 -13.82 2.86
CA ASN A 19 35.97 -14.67 3.28
C ASN A 19 34.77 -14.33 2.38
N PRO A 20 34.29 -15.28 1.55
CA PRO A 20 33.13 -14.98 0.67
C PRO A 20 31.93 -14.72 1.57
N MET A 21 31.36 -13.51 1.48
CA MET A 21 30.13 -13.17 2.17
C MET A 21 29.00 -13.99 1.57
N LYS A 22 28.43 -14.91 2.36
CA LYS A 22 27.29 -15.73 1.94
C LYS A 22 26.01 -14.93 2.10
N ILE A 23 25.46 -14.42 0.99
CA ILE A 23 24.16 -13.75 0.96
C ILE A 23 23.11 -14.78 0.56
N THR A 24 22.07 -14.94 1.38
CA THR A 24 20.92 -15.77 1.04
C THR A 24 19.88 -14.88 0.36
N LEU A 25 19.86 -14.85 -0.97
CA LEU A 25 19.01 -13.96 -1.76
C LEU A 25 17.50 -14.12 -1.43
N GLN A 26 17.05 -15.36 -1.14
CA GLN A 26 15.64 -15.63 -0.79
C GLN A 26 15.19 -15.01 0.54
N LYS A 27 16.12 -14.53 1.37
CA LYS A 27 15.82 -13.83 2.63
C LYS A 27 15.78 -12.32 2.49
N LEU A 28 16.19 -11.79 1.36
CA LEU A 28 16.15 -10.36 1.11
C LEU A 28 14.75 -9.92 0.69
N SER A 29 14.33 -8.75 1.16
CA SER A 29 13.13 -8.10 0.61
C SER A 29 13.37 -7.68 -0.84
N THR A 30 12.32 -7.46 -1.60
CA THR A 30 12.41 -6.97 -2.99
C THR A 30 13.20 -5.66 -3.08
N LYS A 31 13.06 -4.76 -2.10
CA LYS A 31 13.81 -3.50 -2.02
C LYS A 31 15.31 -3.72 -1.78
N ASP A 32 15.65 -4.68 -0.92
CA ASP A 32 17.05 -5.02 -0.63
C ASP A 32 17.71 -5.70 -1.83
N LEU A 33 16.97 -6.57 -2.55
CA LEU A 33 17.42 -7.17 -3.81
C LEU A 33 17.69 -6.11 -4.88
N ALA A 34 16.79 -5.14 -5.04
CA ALA A 34 16.98 -4.04 -5.97
C ALA A 34 18.19 -3.18 -5.60
N THR A 35 18.38 -2.87 -4.32
CA THR A 35 19.56 -2.14 -3.83
C THR A 35 20.85 -2.92 -4.08
N LEU A 36 20.82 -4.23 -3.90
CA LEU A 36 21.96 -5.11 -4.18
C LEU A 36 22.27 -5.12 -5.69
N ALA A 37 21.25 -5.28 -6.54
CA ALA A 37 21.39 -5.23 -8.00
C ALA A 37 22.01 -3.90 -8.45
N GLN A 38 21.50 -2.76 -7.98
CA GLN A 38 22.04 -1.43 -8.29
C GLN A 38 23.52 -1.31 -7.91
N ARG A 39 23.90 -1.81 -6.72
CA ARG A 39 25.30 -1.79 -6.27
C ARG A 39 26.19 -2.65 -7.14
N ILE A 40 25.74 -3.85 -7.53
CA ILE A 40 26.49 -4.73 -8.44
C ILE A 40 26.69 -4.04 -9.77
N ILE A 41 25.63 -3.50 -10.38
CA ILE A 41 25.68 -2.78 -11.66
C ILE A 41 26.67 -1.62 -11.57
N SER A 42 26.52 -0.75 -10.58
CA SER A 42 27.39 0.42 -10.40
C SER A 42 28.86 0.03 -10.19
N SER A 43 29.12 -0.96 -9.36
CA SER A 43 30.51 -1.44 -9.09
C SER A 43 31.13 -2.08 -10.33
N SER A 44 30.34 -2.78 -11.14
CA SER A 44 30.83 -3.42 -12.37
C SER A 44 31.15 -2.41 -13.48
N LYS A 45 30.41 -1.30 -13.54
CA LYS A 45 30.62 -0.25 -14.56
C LYS A 45 31.67 0.79 -14.15
N ASN A 46 31.75 1.12 -12.86
CA ASN A 46 32.69 2.15 -12.36
C ASN A 46 34.03 1.59 -11.92
N GLY A 47 34.21 0.27 -11.94
CA GLY A 47 35.47 -0.40 -11.68
C GLY A 47 36.24 -0.63 -12.97
N ASN A 48 37.56 -0.68 -12.91
CA ASN A 48 38.44 -1.00 -14.06
C ASN A 48 38.33 -2.50 -14.48
N TYR A 49 37.10 -3.03 -14.54
CA TYR A 49 36.84 -4.45 -14.82
C TYR A 49 36.21 -4.61 -16.21
N THR A 50 36.93 -4.30 -17.28
CA THR A 50 36.45 -4.35 -18.66
C THR A 50 35.87 -5.70 -19.09
N VAL A 51 36.26 -6.81 -18.44
CA VAL A 51 35.72 -8.17 -18.69
C VAL A 51 34.32 -8.33 -18.14
N VAL A 52 33.93 -7.58 -17.09
CA VAL A 52 32.61 -7.69 -16.44
C VAL A 52 31.63 -6.69 -17.04
N GLU A 53 32.09 -5.55 -17.53
CA GLU A 53 31.27 -4.42 -18.00
C GLU A 53 30.31 -4.81 -19.13
N ASN A 54 30.69 -5.75 -20.01
CA ASN A 54 29.86 -6.22 -21.13
C ASN A 54 29.46 -7.70 -20.96
N HIS A 55 29.47 -8.22 -19.76
CA HIS A 55 29.10 -9.60 -19.51
C HIS A 55 27.59 -9.80 -19.63
N GLU A 56 27.14 -10.84 -20.33
CA GLU A 56 25.71 -11.12 -20.60
C GLU A 56 24.85 -11.11 -19.34
N LEU A 57 25.35 -11.68 -18.22
CA LEU A 57 24.61 -11.66 -16.94
C LEU A 57 24.49 -10.27 -16.34
N LEU A 58 25.42 -9.36 -16.59
CA LEU A 58 25.31 -7.99 -16.11
C LEU A 58 24.27 -7.24 -16.94
N ILE A 59 24.24 -7.44 -18.25
CA ILE A 59 23.23 -6.87 -19.15
C ILE A 59 21.83 -7.33 -18.73
N ALA A 60 21.66 -8.63 -18.53
CA ALA A 60 20.37 -9.18 -18.06
C ALA A 60 19.95 -8.60 -16.69
N LEU A 61 20.89 -8.43 -15.76
CA LEU A 61 20.61 -7.80 -14.46
C LEU A 61 20.19 -6.33 -14.60
N GLU A 62 20.77 -5.59 -15.53
CA GLU A 62 20.40 -4.20 -15.84
C GLU A 62 19.01 -4.09 -16.44
N GLU A 63 18.65 -4.99 -17.35
CA GLU A 63 17.32 -5.05 -17.94
C GLU A 63 16.27 -5.30 -16.89
N GLU A 64 16.46 -6.32 -16.03
CA GLU A 64 15.55 -6.64 -14.93
C GLU A 64 15.47 -5.52 -13.87
N TYR A 65 16.61 -4.89 -13.53
CA TYR A 65 16.62 -3.75 -12.62
C TYR A 65 15.87 -2.55 -13.20
N THR A 66 16.04 -2.27 -14.50
CA THR A 66 15.34 -1.19 -15.20
C THR A 66 13.82 -1.43 -15.21
N LEU A 67 13.41 -2.67 -15.43
CA LEU A 67 12.01 -3.06 -15.37
C LEU A 67 11.43 -2.87 -13.96
N TYR A 68 12.14 -3.35 -12.94
CA TYR A 68 11.78 -3.13 -11.54
C TYR A 68 11.64 -1.64 -11.21
N ASP A 69 12.61 -0.81 -11.63
CA ASP A 69 12.63 0.63 -11.34
C ASP A 69 11.45 1.36 -12.00
N LYS A 70 11.10 1.00 -13.25
CA LYS A 70 9.89 1.51 -13.93
C LYS A 70 8.61 1.17 -13.18
N VAL A 71 8.50 -0.06 -12.69
CA VAL A 71 7.33 -0.52 -11.92
C VAL A 71 7.28 0.17 -10.56
N TYR A 72 8.42 0.26 -9.89
CA TYR A 72 8.52 0.95 -8.60
C TYR A 72 8.25 2.45 -8.73
N ALA A 73 8.73 3.09 -9.78
CA ALA A 73 8.42 4.48 -10.10
C ALA A 73 6.92 4.69 -10.37
N LYS A 74 6.26 3.79 -11.13
CA LYS A 74 4.80 3.84 -11.31
C LYS A 74 4.05 3.77 -9.98
N LEU A 75 4.46 2.87 -9.09
CA LEU A 75 3.86 2.73 -7.74
C LEU A 75 4.13 3.95 -6.84
N ALA A 76 5.31 4.57 -6.98
CA ALA A 76 5.70 5.77 -6.23
C ALA A 76 5.15 7.07 -6.83
N PHE A 77 4.92 7.11 -8.14
CA PHE A 77 4.51 8.29 -8.92
C PHE A 77 3.01 8.35 -9.24
N SER A 78 2.16 7.64 -8.52
CA SER A 78 0.69 7.80 -8.66
C SER A 78 0.19 9.22 -8.34
N GLY A 79 1.08 10.20 -8.24
CA GLY A 79 0.83 11.65 -8.19
C GLY A 79 0.08 12.15 -6.96
N LYS A 80 -0.45 11.26 -6.13
CA LYS A 80 -1.29 11.59 -4.97
C LYS A 80 -0.67 11.25 -3.62
N GLY A 81 0.59 10.77 -3.54
CA GLY A 81 1.34 10.60 -2.29
C GLY A 81 0.70 9.78 -1.16
N GLN A 82 -0.54 9.34 -1.33
CA GLN A 82 -1.27 8.54 -0.36
C GLN A 82 -1.17 7.06 -0.70
N THR A 83 -0.71 6.28 0.26
CA THR A 83 -0.82 4.83 0.18
C THR A 83 -2.25 4.40 0.54
N VAL A 84 -2.66 3.21 0.08
CA VAL A 84 -3.95 2.60 0.49
C VAL A 84 -4.11 2.63 2.01
N ALA A 85 -3.03 2.35 2.76
CA ALA A 85 -3.07 2.36 4.23
C ALA A 85 -3.25 3.76 4.84
N GLU A 86 -2.85 4.83 4.18
CA GLU A 86 -3.08 6.21 4.63
C GLU A 86 -4.51 6.65 4.35
N ALA A 87 -5.03 6.32 3.17
CA ALA A 87 -6.42 6.56 2.81
C ALA A 87 -7.37 5.81 3.76
N ASP A 88 -7.06 4.56 4.06
CA ASP A 88 -7.77 3.73 5.02
C ASP A 88 -7.80 4.36 6.42
N ARG A 89 -6.64 4.74 6.96
CA ARG A 89 -6.55 5.42 8.27
C ARG A 89 -7.37 6.72 8.33
N THR A 90 -7.43 7.47 7.24
CA THR A 90 -8.21 8.71 7.17
C THR A 90 -9.70 8.39 7.28
N ARG A 91 -10.17 7.40 6.52
CA ARG A 91 -11.55 6.91 6.56
C ARG A 91 -11.91 6.39 7.95
N ASP A 92 -11.09 5.54 8.53
CA ASP A 92 -11.27 4.95 9.85
C ASP A 92 -11.34 6.00 10.95
N HIS A 93 -10.49 7.03 10.88
CA HIS A 93 -10.48 8.12 11.84
C HIS A 93 -11.81 8.89 11.83
N LEU A 94 -12.34 9.19 10.65
CA LEU A 94 -13.60 9.91 10.51
C LEU A 94 -14.79 9.06 10.97
N PHE A 95 -14.87 7.80 10.55
CA PHE A 95 -15.87 6.84 11.01
C PHE A 95 -15.83 6.69 12.53
N SER A 96 -14.66 6.42 13.09
CA SER A 96 -14.47 6.24 14.54
C SER A 96 -14.80 7.53 15.33
N GLY A 97 -14.50 8.71 14.76
CA GLY A 97 -14.85 10.00 15.33
C GLY A 97 -16.36 10.19 15.46
N MET A 98 -17.12 9.97 14.37
CA MET A 98 -18.57 10.03 14.36
C MET A 98 -19.18 9.01 15.33
N LYS A 99 -18.73 7.77 15.28
CA LYS A 99 -19.16 6.69 16.18
C LYS A 99 -18.96 7.08 17.66
N LYS A 100 -17.80 7.59 18.03
CA LYS A 100 -17.49 8.00 19.42
C LYS A 100 -18.37 9.16 19.86
N PHE A 101 -18.58 10.15 19.01
CA PHE A 101 -19.46 11.27 19.30
C PHE A 101 -20.88 10.79 19.61
N LEU A 102 -21.46 9.95 18.74
CA LEU A 102 -22.81 9.40 18.92
C LEU A 102 -22.91 8.51 20.15
N LYS A 103 -21.91 7.67 20.41
CA LYS A 103 -21.84 6.83 21.63
C LYS A 103 -21.74 7.66 22.90
N GLY A 104 -21.19 8.87 22.84
CA GLY A 104 -21.16 9.78 23.98
C GLY A 104 -22.53 10.15 24.53
N TYR A 105 -23.56 10.09 23.70
CA TYR A 105 -24.96 10.33 24.14
C TYR A 105 -25.58 9.16 24.90
N GLU A 106 -25.12 7.90 24.71
CA GLU A 106 -25.79 6.70 25.28
C GLU A 106 -26.05 6.78 26.80
N GLY A 107 -25.14 7.40 27.53
CA GLY A 107 -25.27 7.58 28.98
C GLY A 107 -25.93 8.87 29.44
N LEU A 108 -26.42 9.73 28.54
CA LEU A 108 -26.80 11.10 28.84
C LEU A 108 -28.20 11.45 28.26
N PRO A 109 -29.27 10.76 28.71
CA PRO A 109 -30.62 10.91 28.14
C PRO A 109 -31.27 12.28 28.38
N SER A 110 -30.72 13.11 29.26
CA SER A 110 -31.17 14.48 29.53
C SER A 110 -30.55 15.54 28.60
N LEU A 111 -29.64 15.13 27.70
CA LEU A 111 -29.08 16.08 26.75
C LEU A 111 -30.09 16.40 25.64
N ASP A 112 -30.03 17.65 25.19
CA ASP A 112 -30.70 18.04 23.96
C ASP A 112 -30.22 17.14 22.81
N ASN A 113 -31.08 16.84 21.85
CA ASN A 113 -30.79 15.98 20.72
C ASN A 113 -30.44 14.51 21.06
N TYR A 114 -30.65 14.06 22.33
CA TYR A 114 -30.38 12.66 22.71
C TYR A 114 -31.06 11.66 21.77
N GLN A 115 -32.37 11.81 21.54
CA GLN A 115 -33.12 10.88 20.68
C GLN A 115 -32.60 10.90 19.24
N ILE A 116 -32.26 12.08 18.73
CA ILE A 116 -31.69 12.26 17.39
C ILE A 116 -30.36 11.53 17.27
N ALA A 117 -29.50 11.66 18.29
CA ALA A 117 -28.22 10.96 18.32
C ALA A 117 -28.38 9.44 18.41
N MET A 118 -29.37 8.96 19.18
CA MET A 118 -29.67 7.53 19.28
C MET A 118 -30.23 6.95 17.98
N ASP A 119 -31.07 7.71 17.27
CA ASP A 119 -31.56 7.29 15.95
C ASP A 119 -30.42 7.12 14.94
N VAL A 120 -29.49 8.10 14.85
CA VAL A 120 -28.32 7.99 13.97
C VAL A 120 -27.39 6.85 14.45
N LEU A 121 -27.15 6.69 15.75
CA LEU A 121 -26.34 5.61 16.29
C LEU A 121 -26.92 4.23 15.97
N SER A 122 -28.27 4.11 15.94
CA SER A 122 -28.93 2.85 15.57
C SER A 122 -28.56 2.39 14.16
N ILE A 123 -28.37 3.33 13.25
CA ILE A 123 -27.92 3.04 11.87
C ILE A 123 -26.48 2.53 11.90
N PHE A 124 -25.56 3.16 12.64
CA PHE A 124 -24.21 2.65 12.83
C PHE A 124 -24.22 1.23 13.43
N LYS A 125 -25.09 0.95 14.39
CA LYS A 125 -25.21 -0.41 14.97
C LYS A 125 -25.69 -1.44 13.95
N THR A 126 -26.54 -1.05 13.01
CA THR A 126 -27.06 -1.94 11.96
C THR A 126 -25.96 -2.39 11.00
N TYR A 127 -25.07 -1.49 10.61
CA TYR A 127 -23.97 -1.77 9.67
C TYR A 127 -22.69 -2.24 10.35
N GLY A 128 -22.60 -2.10 11.67
CA GLY A 128 -21.47 -2.55 12.49
C GLY A 128 -20.65 -1.39 13.06
N LEU A 129 -20.37 -1.50 14.35
CA LEU A 129 -19.57 -0.50 15.08
C LEU A 129 -18.05 -0.70 14.94
N GLU A 130 -17.62 -1.78 14.29
CA GLU A 130 -16.24 -2.23 14.20
C GLU A 130 -15.81 -2.38 12.72
N LEU A 131 -16.33 -1.49 11.84
CA LEU A 131 -16.00 -1.53 10.40
C LEU A 131 -14.50 -1.38 10.18
N ASP A 132 -13.87 -0.51 10.95
CA ASP A 132 -12.44 -0.23 11.03
C ASP A 132 -11.55 -1.44 11.39
N LYS A 133 -12.15 -2.63 11.65
CA LYS A 133 -11.44 -3.89 11.92
C LYS A 133 -11.63 -4.95 10.85
N LEU A 134 -12.38 -4.63 9.81
CA LEU A 134 -12.67 -5.55 8.72
C LEU A 134 -11.54 -5.54 7.66
N SER A 135 -11.59 -6.50 6.73
CA SER A 135 -10.78 -6.42 5.54
C SER A 135 -11.24 -5.27 4.65
N TYR A 136 -10.35 -4.68 3.87
CA TYR A 136 -10.63 -3.54 2.97
C TYR A 136 -11.90 -3.74 2.13
N SER A 137 -12.08 -4.93 1.54
CA SER A 137 -13.24 -5.21 0.71
C SER A 137 -14.54 -5.26 1.53
N SER A 138 -14.51 -5.90 2.69
CA SER A 138 -15.69 -6.03 3.57
C SER A 138 -16.06 -4.69 4.17
N GLU A 139 -15.08 -3.92 4.61
CA GLU A 139 -15.27 -2.58 5.16
C GLU A 139 -15.85 -1.65 4.11
N THR A 140 -15.26 -1.62 2.91
CA THR A 140 -15.75 -0.78 1.80
C THR A 140 -17.22 -1.07 1.47
N ALA A 141 -17.59 -2.34 1.40
CA ALA A 141 -18.98 -2.72 1.09
C ALA A 141 -19.95 -2.24 2.18
N GLN A 142 -19.59 -2.39 3.45
CA GLN A 142 -20.45 -1.97 4.56
C GLN A 142 -20.44 -0.46 4.76
N MET A 143 -19.29 0.20 4.58
CA MET A 143 -19.19 1.66 4.65
C MET A 143 -20.02 2.36 3.57
N ARG A 144 -20.05 1.82 2.34
CA ARG A 144 -20.96 2.32 1.29
C ARG A 144 -22.41 2.26 1.73
N LYS A 145 -22.84 1.13 2.30
CA LYS A 145 -24.22 0.96 2.76
C LYS A 145 -24.57 1.87 3.93
N LEU A 146 -23.64 2.05 4.85
CA LEU A 146 -23.79 3.01 5.95
C LEU A 146 -23.94 4.43 5.39
N ILE A 147 -23.07 4.85 4.47
CA ILE A 147 -23.12 6.18 3.85
C ILE A 147 -24.43 6.38 3.07
N GLU A 148 -24.86 5.40 2.28
CA GLU A 148 -26.15 5.44 1.55
C GLU A 148 -27.32 5.66 2.51
N GLU A 149 -27.33 4.99 3.67
CA GLU A 149 -28.39 5.13 4.66
C GLU A 149 -28.35 6.52 5.35
N LEU A 150 -27.14 6.97 5.72
CA LEU A 150 -26.94 8.27 6.36
C LEU A 150 -27.23 9.46 5.43
N ASP A 151 -27.13 9.27 4.10
CA ASP A 151 -27.37 10.32 3.09
C ASP A 151 -28.85 10.49 2.73
N LYS A 152 -29.74 9.69 3.33
CA LYS A 152 -31.18 9.88 3.18
C LYS A 152 -31.62 11.21 3.79
N PRO A 153 -32.55 11.96 3.14
CA PRO A 153 -32.91 13.32 3.58
C PRO A 153 -33.31 13.43 5.04
N GLU A 154 -34.08 12.44 5.55
CA GLU A 154 -34.54 12.41 6.94
C GLU A 154 -33.41 12.18 7.94
N ILE A 155 -32.38 11.42 7.56
CA ILE A 155 -31.22 11.16 8.41
C ILE A 155 -30.21 12.29 8.28
N LEU A 156 -30.03 12.82 7.09
CA LEU A 156 -29.14 13.95 6.81
C LEU A 156 -29.57 15.21 7.61
N SER A 157 -30.88 15.41 7.78
CA SER A 157 -31.43 16.46 8.65
C SER A 157 -30.95 16.26 10.11
N LYS A 158 -31.04 15.02 10.64
CA LYS A 158 -30.57 14.68 11.97
C LYS A 158 -29.07 14.88 12.16
N ILE A 159 -28.28 14.48 11.15
CA ILE A 159 -26.81 14.68 11.12
C ILE A 159 -26.48 16.17 11.16
N THR A 160 -27.25 16.99 10.44
CA THR A 160 -27.07 18.45 10.41
C THR A 160 -27.41 19.07 11.77
N GLU A 161 -28.48 18.64 12.41
CA GLU A 161 -28.89 19.10 13.73
C GLU A 161 -27.87 18.75 14.83
N LEU A 162 -27.19 17.61 14.68
CA LEU A 162 -26.07 17.20 15.54
C LEU A 162 -24.77 17.92 15.23
N ASN A 163 -24.71 18.83 14.25
CA ASN A 163 -23.50 19.51 13.76
C ASN A 163 -22.44 18.54 13.21
N LEU A 164 -22.84 17.36 12.70
CA LEU A 164 -21.95 16.35 12.15
C LEU A 164 -21.83 16.41 10.62
N ILE A 165 -22.53 17.31 9.94
CA ILE A 165 -22.59 17.33 8.46
C ILE A 165 -21.21 17.50 7.81
N THR A 166 -20.32 18.29 8.40
CA THR A 166 -18.97 18.49 7.87
C THR A 166 -18.15 17.20 7.94
N ILE A 167 -18.18 16.51 9.08
CA ILE A 167 -17.45 15.23 9.28
C ILE A 167 -18.04 14.16 8.38
N PHE A 168 -19.37 14.11 8.23
CA PHE A 168 -20.03 13.17 7.33
C PHE A 168 -19.62 13.38 5.87
N ASN A 169 -19.56 14.62 5.39
CA ASN A 169 -19.09 14.93 4.05
C ASN A 169 -17.61 14.54 3.85
N GLN A 170 -16.78 14.76 4.86
CA GLN A 170 -15.39 14.29 4.85
C GLN A 170 -15.31 12.76 4.79
N LEU A 171 -16.16 12.04 5.51
CA LEU A 171 -16.23 10.58 5.44
C LEU A 171 -16.61 10.07 4.05
N LYS A 172 -17.59 10.72 3.39
CA LYS A 172 -17.96 10.41 2.00
C LYS A 172 -16.76 10.59 1.05
N THR A 173 -16.05 11.69 1.18
CA THR A 173 -14.85 11.97 0.38
C THR A 173 -13.77 10.96 0.66
N ALA A 174 -13.46 10.67 1.92
CA ALA A 174 -12.43 9.71 2.30
C ALA A 174 -12.73 8.29 1.81
N GLN A 175 -14.02 7.89 1.79
CA GLN A 175 -14.45 6.61 1.22
C GLN A 175 -14.20 6.55 -0.29
N ALA A 176 -14.56 7.61 -1.02
CA ALA A 176 -14.34 7.68 -2.47
C ALA A 176 -12.85 7.70 -2.83
N ASP A 177 -12.03 8.44 -2.07
CA ASP A 177 -10.58 8.50 -2.25
C ASP A 177 -9.93 7.13 -1.98
N PHE A 178 -10.35 6.45 -0.90
CA PHE A 178 -9.88 5.09 -0.60
C PHE A 178 -10.19 4.13 -1.75
N GLU A 179 -11.42 4.14 -2.26
CA GLU A 179 -11.84 3.26 -3.36
C GLU A 179 -11.02 3.50 -4.62
N THR A 180 -10.76 4.76 -4.95
CA THR A 180 -9.95 5.14 -6.11
C THR A 180 -8.51 4.64 -5.96
N ILE A 181 -7.87 4.92 -4.82
CA ILE A 181 -6.49 4.53 -4.54
C ILE A 181 -6.35 2.99 -4.50
N TYR A 182 -7.34 2.31 -3.92
CA TYR A 182 -7.35 0.84 -3.84
C TYR A 182 -7.52 0.18 -5.22
N ALA A 183 -8.38 0.75 -6.09
CA ALA A 183 -8.54 0.30 -7.47
C ALA A 183 -7.27 0.51 -8.29
N GLU A 184 -6.65 1.70 -8.22
CA GLU A 184 -5.39 2.00 -8.89
C GLU A 184 -4.26 1.03 -8.46
N GLN A 185 -4.20 0.68 -7.18
CA GLN A 185 -3.23 -0.30 -6.68
C GLN A 185 -3.52 -1.71 -7.20
N ALA A 186 -4.79 -2.09 -7.31
CA ALA A 186 -5.18 -3.40 -7.84
C ALA A 186 -4.83 -3.53 -9.33
N GLU A 187 -5.05 -2.48 -10.13
CA GLU A 187 -4.65 -2.42 -11.54
C GLU A 187 -3.12 -2.51 -11.70
N ALA A 188 -2.37 -1.73 -10.93
CA ALA A 188 -0.91 -1.78 -10.95
C ALA A 188 -0.37 -3.16 -10.59
N ASN A 189 -1.01 -3.86 -9.65
CA ASN A 189 -0.66 -5.24 -9.29
C ASN A 189 -1.05 -6.26 -10.38
N ALA A 190 -2.13 -6.02 -11.13
CA ALA A 190 -2.53 -6.88 -12.24
C ALA A 190 -1.57 -6.75 -13.42
N ASP A 191 -1.15 -5.54 -13.76
CA ASP A 191 -0.15 -5.26 -14.79
C ASP A 191 1.19 -5.94 -14.49
N LEU A 192 1.58 -5.97 -13.21
CA LEU A 192 2.80 -6.66 -12.76
C LEU A 192 2.74 -8.17 -12.97
N ARG A 193 1.55 -8.79 -12.83
CA ARG A 193 1.36 -10.24 -13.05
C ARG A 193 1.35 -10.64 -14.51
N GLN A 194 1.15 -9.68 -15.43
CA GLN A 194 1.15 -9.93 -16.88
C GLN A 194 2.54 -9.77 -17.51
N LEU A 195 3.54 -9.34 -16.76
CA LEU A 195 4.91 -9.28 -17.24
C LEU A 195 5.46 -10.71 -17.38
N PRO A 196 6.07 -11.06 -18.53
CA PRO A 196 6.65 -12.40 -18.73
C PRO A 196 7.73 -12.64 -17.66
N SER A 197 7.67 -13.83 -17.06
CA SER A 197 8.67 -14.38 -16.13
C SER A 197 9.95 -14.77 -16.85
#